data_52a9cb26d493807d6b34f34ec8f2346f
#
_entry.id   52a9cb26d493807d6b34f34ec8f2346f
#
_cell.length_a   1.000
_cell.length_b   1.000
_cell.length_c   1.000
_cell.angle_alpha   90.00
_cell.angle_beta   90.00
_cell.angle_gamma   90.00
#
_symmetry.space_group_name_H-M   'P 1'
#
loop_
_entity.id
_entity.type
_entity.pdbx_description
1 polymer ?
#
loop_
_entity_poly.entity_id
_entity_poly.type
_entity_poly.pdbx_seq_one_letter_code
_entity_poly.pdbx_strand_id
1 'polypeptide(L)'
;MKYRLKETKRFQKDVRLCIKRGFPMKELKTVMELLEETGSVPPKYRPHKLSGNYEGFWECHIKPDWLLVWKEQDEELVLLLTNTGTHSDLY
;
A
#
# COMPACT_ATOMS: atom_id res chain seq x y z
N MET A 1 -15.57 -11.81 0.71
CA MET A 1 -14.52 -12.45 -0.09
C MET A 1 -13.19 -11.78 0.19
N LYS A 2 -12.13 -12.57 0.26
CA LYS A 2 -10.82 -12.02 0.55
C LYS A 2 -10.04 -11.77 -0.71
N TYR A 3 -9.25 -10.71 -0.67
CA TYR A 3 -8.31 -10.38 -1.75
C TYR A 3 -6.98 -11.05 -1.49
N ARG A 4 -6.29 -11.41 -2.57
CA ARG A 4 -4.91 -11.88 -2.47
C ARG A 4 -3.99 -10.69 -2.66
N LEU A 5 -2.99 -10.59 -1.79
CA LEU A 5 -1.98 -9.54 -1.90
C LEU A 5 -0.74 -10.12 -2.57
N LYS A 6 -0.30 -9.47 -3.65
CA LYS A 6 0.96 -9.80 -4.30
C LYS A 6 1.94 -8.66 -4.05
N GLU A 7 3.16 -9.01 -3.72
CA GLU A 7 4.20 -8.02 -3.44
C GLU A 7 5.18 -7.96 -4.61
N THR A 8 5.39 -6.75 -5.14
CA THR A 8 6.44 -6.55 -6.14
C THR A 8 7.81 -6.58 -5.48
N LYS A 9 8.84 -6.79 -6.26
CA LYS A 9 10.22 -6.69 -5.75
C LYS A 9 10.52 -5.31 -5.21
N ARG A 10 10.00 -4.27 -5.85
CA ARG A 10 10.15 -2.90 -5.39
C ARG A 10 9.50 -2.72 -4.02
N PHE A 11 8.28 -3.24 -3.84
CA PHE A 11 7.60 -3.16 -2.56
C PHE A 11 8.41 -3.84 -1.46
N GLN A 12 8.93 -5.04 -1.74
CA GLN A 12 9.74 -5.76 -0.75
C GLN A 12 10.99 -4.98 -0.36
N LYS A 13 11.62 -4.33 -1.33
CA LYS A 13 12.78 -3.48 -1.07
C LYS A 13 12.39 -2.27 -0.22
N ASP A 14 11.24 -1.67 -0.54
CA ASP A 14 10.72 -0.53 0.21
C ASP A 14 10.44 -0.92 1.67
N VAL A 15 9.85 -2.10 1.89
CA VAL A 15 9.57 -2.60 3.25
C VAL A 15 10.88 -2.76 4.03
N ARG A 16 11.90 -3.33 3.42
CA ARG A 16 13.20 -3.48 4.09
C ARG A 16 13.78 -2.14 4.52
N LEU A 17 13.62 -1.12 3.69
CA LEU A 17 14.07 0.23 4.04
C LEU A 17 13.28 0.80 5.21
N CYS A 18 11.96 0.58 5.22
CA CYS A 18 11.11 1.03 6.33
C CYS A 18 11.50 0.34 7.64
N ILE A 19 11.79 -0.96 7.59
CA ILE A 19 12.28 -1.70 8.76
C ILE A 19 13.58 -1.09 9.27
N LYS A 20 14.49 -0.80 8.37
CA LYS A 20 15.79 -0.22 8.70
C LYS A 20 15.66 1.14 9.38
N ARG A 21 14.64 1.91 8.97
CA ARG A 21 14.36 3.22 9.55
C ARG A 21 13.59 3.15 10.87
N GLY A 22 13.19 1.95 11.29
CA GLY A 22 12.46 1.78 12.53
C GLY A 22 10.97 2.07 12.43
N PHE A 23 10.39 2.05 11.22
CA PHE A 23 8.96 2.27 11.07
C PHE A 23 8.18 1.14 11.75
N PRO A 24 7.02 1.45 12.38
CA PRO A 24 6.27 0.44 13.11
C PRO A 24 5.56 -0.54 12.18
N MET A 25 6.20 -1.68 11.92
CA MET A 25 5.69 -2.69 10.99
C MET A 25 4.32 -3.22 11.36
N LYS A 26 3.94 -3.14 12.63
CA LYS A 26 2.61 -3.53 13.11
C LYS A 26 1.52 -2.73 12.39
N GLU A 27 1.78 -1.45 12.11
CA GLU A 27 0.83 -0.59 11.42
C GLU A 27 0.67 -1.01 9.96
N LEU A 28 1.77 -1.36 9.30
CA LEU A 28 1.71 -1.86 7.93
C LEU A 28 0.92 -3.17 7.88
N LYS A 29 1.18 -4.07 8.82
CA LYS A 29 0.47 -5.35 8.89
C LYS A 29 -1.03 -5.14 9.02
N THR A 30 -1.45 -4.22 9.88
CA THR A 30 -2.86 -3.91 10.08
C THR A 30 -3.50 -3.43 8.77
N VAL A 31 -2.84 -2.52 8.06
CA VAL A 31 -3.34 -2.01 6.79
C VAL A 31 -3.42 -3.11 5.75
N MET A 32 -2.40 -3.97 5.67
CA MET A 32 -2.40 -5.09 4.73
C MET A 32 -3.53 -6.07 5.02
N GLU A 33 -3.81 -6.33 6.29
CA GLU A 33 -4.93 -7.20 6.68
C GLU A 33 -6.27 -6.60 6.26
N LEU A 34 -6.44 -5.30 6.40
CA LEU A 34 -7.66 -4.62 5.96
C LEU A 34 -7.83 -4.72 4.44
N LEU A 35 -6.75 -4.52 3.69
CA LEU A 35 -6.78 -4.69 2.23
C LEU A 35 -7.15 -6.12 1.84
N GLU A 36 -6.60 -7.10 2.55
CA GLU A 36 -6.91 -8.50 2.28
C GLU A 36 -8.39 -8.82 2.53
N GLU A 37 -8.96 -8.27 3.60
CA GLU A 37 -10.35 -8.53 3.94
C GLU A 37 -11.35 -7.86 3.00
N THR A 38 -11.11 -6.61 2.62
CA THR A 38 -12.13 -5.81 1.94
C THR A 38 -11.67 -5.19 0.62
N GLY A 39 -10.40 -5.26 0.30
CA GLY A 39 -9.86 -4.60 -0.88
C GLY A 39 -9.66 -3.11 -0.73
N SER A 40 -9.90 -2.57 0.46
CA SER A 40 -9.73 -1.15 0.73
C SER A 40 -9.37 -0.94 2.20
N VAL A 41 -9.31 0.31 2.63
CA VAL A 41 -9.01 0.68 4.01
C VAL A 41 -10.00 1.75 4.48
N PRO A 42 -10.23 1.84 5.81
CA PRO A 42 -11.12 2.87 6.35
C PRO A 42 -10.66 4.30 6.06
N PRO A 43 -11.58 5.27 6.13
CA PRO A 43 -11.25 6.69 5.84
C PRO A 43 -10.10 7.27 6.66
N LYS A 44 -9.85 6.75 7.86
CA LYS A 44 -8.74 7.26 8.68
C LYS A 44 -7.38 7.11 8.01
N TYR A 45 -7.25 6.17 7.06
CA TYR A 45 -6.02 5.99 6.28
C TYR A 45 -6.04 6.80 4.99
N ARG A 46 -7.09 7.56 4.73
CA ARG A 46 -7.22 8.47 3.60
C ARG A 46 -6.93 7.81 2.25
N PRO A 47 -7.63 6.71 1.92
CA PRO A 47 -7.43 6.06 0.63
C PRO A 47 -7.92 6.94 -0.51
N HIS A 48 -7.18 6.98 -1.60
CA HIS A 48 -7.58 7.72 -2.79
C HIS A 48 -6.90 7.15 -4.03
N LYS A 49 -7.55 7.38 -5.17
CA LYS A 49 -6.99 7.00 -6.46
C LYS A 49 -5.98 8.03 -6.91
N LEU A 50 -4.92 7.53 -7.52
CA LEU A 50 -3.92 8.39 -8.13
C LEU A 50 -4.30 8.70 -9.58
N SER A 51 -3.69 9.72 -10.15
CA SER A 51 -3.97 10.15 -11.51
C SER A 51 -2.65 10.36 -12.28
N GLY A 52 -2.76 10.76 -13.55
CA GLY A 52 -1.60 10.98 -14.38
C GLY A 52 -0.87 9.66 -14.65
N ASN A 53 0.43 9.65 -14.44
CA ASN A 53 1.26 8.47 -14.67
C ASN A 53 0.93 7.30 -13.74
N TYR A 54 0.17 7.56 -12.68
CA TYR A 54 -0.20 6.55 -11.69
C TYR A 54 -1.68 6.19 -11.79
N GLU A 55 -2.31 6.47 -12.92
CA GLU A 55 -3.71 6.10 -13.11
C GLU A 55 -3.91 4.60 -12.92
N GLY A 56 -4.95 4.24 -12.18
CA GLY A 56 -5.21 2.83 -11.84
C GLY A 56 -4.60 2.39 -10.53
N PHE A 57 -3.79 3.25 -9.92
CA PHE A 57 -3.18 2.96 -8.62
C PHE A 57 -3.96 3.65 -7.50
N TRP A 58 -3.91 3.04 -6.34
CA TRP A 58 -4.46 3.59 -5.11
C TRP A 58 -3.33 3.91 -4.15
N GLU A 59 -3.59 4.87 -3.27
CA GLU A 59 -2.65 5.24 -2.22
C GLU A 59 -3.40 5.45 -0.92
N CYS A 60 -2.78 5.08 0.20
CA CYS A 60 -3.30 5.44 1.52
C CYS A 60 -2.16 5.89 2.42
N HIS A 61 -2.53 6.48 3.56
CA HIS A 61 -1.57 6.94 4.56
C HIS A 61 -1.59 6.01 5.76
N ILE A 62 -0.54 5.21 5.91
CA ILE A 62 -0.37 4.36 7.11
C ILE A 62 -0.13 5.28 8.30
N LYS A 63 0.70 6.29 8.10
CA LYS A 63 0.96 7.42 8.98
C LYS A 63 0.96 8.67 8.10
N PRO A 64 0.94 9.89 8.67
CA PRO A 64 0.90 11.10 7.84
C PRO A 64 1.95 11.17 6.74
N ASP A 65 3.16 10.67 6.99
CA ASP A 65 4.21 10.62 5.98
C ASP A 65 4.70 9.19 5.71
N TRP A 66 3.80 8.23 5.78
CA TRP A 66 4.12 6.84 5.41
C TRP A 66 3.01 6.32 4.52
N LEU A 67 3.30 6.22 3.24
CA LEU A 67 2.34 5.87 2.20
C LEU A 67 2.43 4.40 1.82
N LEU A 68 1.31 3.85 1.38
CA LEU A 68 1.24 2.54 0.76
C LEU A 68 0.53 2.70 -0.57
N VAL A 69 1.13 2.19 -1.64
CA VAL A 69 0.58 2.27 -3.00
C VAL A 69 0.31 0.87 -3.51
N TRP A 70 -0.86 0.68 -4.11
CA TRP A 70 -1.22 -0.62 -4.68
C TRP A 70 -2.06 -0.43 -5.93
N LYS A 71 -2.22 -1.51 -6.68
CA LYS A 71 -3.03 -1.54 -7.89
C LYS A 71 -3.93 -2.76 -7.85
N GLU A 72 -5.22 -2.57 -8.17
CA GLU A 72 -6.11 -3.69 -8.36
C GLU A 72 -5.80 -4.35 -9.70
N GLN A 73 -5.68 -5.67 -9.70
CA GLN A 73 -5.56 -6.40 -10.94
C GLN A 73 -6.94 -6.77 -11.43
N ASP A 74 -7.20 -6.46 -12.70
CA ASP A 74 -8.50 -6.55 -13.34
C ASP A 74 -9.28 -7.80 -12.98
N GLU A 75 -10.57 -7.65 -12.70
CA GLU A 75 -11.54 -8.73 -12.48
C GLU A 75 -11.13 -9.83 -11.48
N GLU A 76 -9.89 -9.83 -11.02
CA GLU A 76 -9.41 -10.77 -10.02
C GLU A 76 -9.40 -10.09 -8.66
N LEU A 77 -9.64 -10.86 -7.61
CA LEU A 77 -9.53 -10.34 -6.25
C LEU A 77 -8.06 -10.34 -5.83
N VAL A 78 -7.24 -9.60 -6.59
CA VAL A 78 -5.80 -9.50 -6.37
C VAL A 78 -5.41 -8.03 -6.30
N LEU A 79 -4.66 -7.69 -5.25
CA LEU A 79 -4.08 -6.37 -5.11
C LEU A 79 -2.56 -6.48 -5.22
N LEU A 80 -1.99 -5.72 -6.13
CA LEU A 80 -0.55 -5.71 -6.34
C LEU A 80 0.06 -4.57 -5.53
N LEU A 81 0.79 -4.91 -4.47
CA LEU A 81 1.46 -3.92 -3.63
C LEU A 81 2.72 -3.46 -4.35
N THR A 82 2.78 -2.19 -4.70
CA THR A 82 3.84 -1.66 -5.56
C THR A 82 4.89 -0.84 -4.84
N ASN A 83 4.48 -0.03 -3.87
CA ASN A 83 5.41 0.88 -3.19
C ASN A 83 4.97 1.14 -1.76
N THR A 84 5.93 1.42 -0.89
CA THR A 84 5.66 1.99 0.43
C THR A 84 6.86 2.84 0.84
N GLY A 85 6.62 3.92 1.58
CA GLY A 85 7.66 4.83 2.01
C GLY A 85 7.10 6.21 2.29
N THR A 86 8.00 7.17 2.50
CA THR A 86 7.61 8.56 2.71
C THR A 86 7.27 9.23 1.39
N HIS A 87 6.70 10.43 1.44
CA HIS A 87 6.46 11.21 0.23
C HIS A 87 7.77 11.41 -0.55
N SER A 88 8.86 11.69 0.15
CA SER A 88 10.17 11.87 -0.50
C SER A 88 10.66 10.59 -1.18
N ASP A 89 10.32 9.42 -0.64
CA ASP A 89 10.75 8.15 -1.24
C ASP A 89 9.99 7.85 -2.53
N LEU A 90 8.73 8.28 -2.62
CA LEU A 90 7.84 7.88 -3.72
C LEU A 90 7.71 8.94 -4.81
N TYR A 91 7.91 10.21 -4.47
CA TYR A 91 7.68 11.34 -5.40
C TYR A 91 8.86 12.33 -5.46
#